data_73d5cdf23ecd57d877edda502afa302f
#
_entry.id   73d5cdf23ecd57d877edda502afa302f
#
_cell.length_a   1.000
_cell.length_b   1.000
_cell.length_c   1.000
_cell.angle_alpha   90.00
_cell.angle_beta   90.00
_cell.angle_gamma   90.00
#
_symmetry.space_group_name_H-M   'P 1'
#
loop_
_entity.id
_entity.type
_entity.pdbx_description
1 polymer ?
#
loop_
_entity_poly.entity_id
_entity_poly.type
_entity_poly.pdbx_seq_one_letter_code
_entity_poly.pdbx_strand_id
1 'polypeptide(L)'
;MIDLLELHKYFILNHLHEGDVAVDFTMGNGYDTEFLSRTVGENGRVYAFDIQAQAVESTAKRLREVGCPQNYTLIHDSHHNVKNYVKEPIKAGMFNLGWLPGGDKSITTLRETTLPAIEAAIDLLDRDAILNVAVYPGHEEGDAEGKLICEYLSGISRHKVCATKVNILNSPTSPYFIVIETKP
;
A
#
# COMPACT_ATOMS: atom_id res chain seq x y z
N MET A 1 22.17 -8.09 5.22
CA MET A 1 21.07 -8.80 4.52
C MET A 1 20.09 -7.73 4.10
N ILE A 2 19.53 -7.81 2.89
CA ILE A 2 18.53 -6.84 2.42
C ILE A 2 17.24 -7.07 3.20
N ASP A 3 16.69 -6.00 3.78
CA ASP A 3 15.32 -5.98 4.31
C ASP A 3 14.39 -5.49 3.20
N LEU A 4 13.53 -6.38 2.72
CA LEU A 4 12.61 -6.05 1.63
C LEU A 4 11.54 -5.03 2.07
N LEU A 5 11.15 -5.05 3.36
CA LEU A 5 10.18 -4.11 3.90
C LEU A 5 10.74 -2.68 4.05
N GLU A 6 12.06 -2.56 4.18
CA GLU A 6 12.71 -1.24 4.11
C GLU A 6 13.02 -0.86 2.66
N LEU A 7 13.38 -1.84 1.81
CA LEU A 7 13.71 -1.58 0.42
C LEU A 7 12.54 -0.97 -0.36
N HIS A 8 11.30 -1.37 -0.11
CA HIS A 8 10.15 -0.83 -0.82
C HIS A 8 9.97 0.68 -0.61
N LYS A 9 10.36 1.22 0.56
CA LYS A 9 10.31 2.66 0.85
C LYS A 9 11.24 3.47 -0.06
N TYR A 10 12.40 2.93 -0.43
CA TYR A 10 13.31 3.61 -1.37
C TYR A 10 12.68 3.81 -2.74
N PHE A 11 11.87 2.85 -3.21
CA PHE A 11 11.14 3.03 -4.46
C PHE A 11 10.12 4.15 -4.35
N ILE A 12 9.37 4.21 -3.24
CA ILE A 12 8.39 5.29 -2.98
C ILE A 12 9.06 6.67 -3.03
N LEU A 13 10.23 6.84 -2.39
CA LEU A 13 10.93 8.12 -2.30
C LEU A 13 11.46 8.65 -3.65
N ASN A 14 11.49 7.82 -4.70
CA ASN A 14 11.84 8.28 -6.04
C ASN A 14 10.69 9.03 -6.72
N HIS A 15 9.45 8.87 -6.24
CA HIS A 15 8.24 9.41 -6.86
C HIS A 15 7.47 10.36 -5.94
N LEU A 16 7.52 10.12 -4.62
CA LEU A 16 6.73 10.85 -3.63
C LEU A 16 7.53 12.00 -3.02
N HIS A 17 6.99 13.21 -3.08
CA HIS A 17 7.63 14.43 -2.61
C HIS A 17 6.70 15.24 -1.70
N GLU A 18 7.23 16.30 -1.11
CA GLU A 18 6.45 17.25 -0.31
C GLU A 18 5.32 17.88 -1.13
N GLY A 19 4.13 17.91 -0.57
CA GLY A 19 2.91 18.45 -1.20
C GLY A 19 2.10 17.42 -1.98
N ASP A 20 2.61 16.22 -2.18
CA ASP A 20 1.94 15.16 -2.92
C ASP A 20 0.81 14.49 -2.13
N VAL A 21 0.02 13.68 -2.84
CA VAL A 21 -1.04 12.85 -2.29
C VAL A 21 -0.62 11.38 -2.31
N ALA A 22 -0.76 10.71 -1.17
CA ALA A 22 -0.47 9.29 -1.02
C ALA A 22 -1.61 8.52 -0.36
N VAL A 23 -1.63 7.20 -0.56
CA VAL A 23 -2.63 6.31 0.05
C VAL A 23 -1.95 5.11 0.70
N ASP A 24 -2.28 4.88 1.97
CA ASP A 24 -2.00 3.64 2.67
C ASP A 24 -3.28 2.78 2.64
N PHE A 25 -3.26 1.72 1.86
CA PHE A 25 -4.43 0.87 1.66
C PHE A 25 -4.65 -0.15 2.77
N THR A 26 -3.68 -0.28 3.70
CA THR A 26 -3.66 -1.25 4.79
C THR A 26 -2.94 -0.67 5.99
N MET A 27 -3.54 0.35 6.63
CA MET A 27 -2.83 1.17 7.63
C MET A 27 -2.32 0.40 8.84
N GLY A 28 -3.00 -0.66 9.27
CA GLY A 28 -2.59 -1.52 10.35
C GLY A 28 -2.20 -0.76 11.63
N ASN A 29 -0.93 -0.87 12.01
CA ASN A 29 -0.38 -0.14 13.16
C ASN A 29 0.23 1.24 12.81
N GLY A 30 0.04 1.72 11.59
CA GLY A 30 0.34 3.09 11.15
C GLY A 30 1.79 3.37 10.77
N TYR A 31 2.63 2.36 10.56
CA TYR A 31 4.04 2.57 10.20
C TYR A 31 4.19 3.17 8.79
N ASP A 32 3.46 2.66 7.82
CA ASP A 32 3.50 3.19 6.46
C ASP A 32 2.73 4.51 6.35
N THR A 33 1.62 4.65 7.07
CA THR A 33 0.92 5.94 7.21
C THR A 33 1.85 7.03 7.78
N GLU A 34 2.64 6.72 8.82
CA GLU A 34 3.65 7.64 9.37
C GLU A 34 4.70 8.01 8.32
N PHE A 35 5.26 7.01 7.63
CA PHE A 35 6.26 7.22 6.59
C PHE A 35 5.73 8.13 5.48
N LEU A 36 4.54 7.84 4.94
CA LEU A 36 3.91 8.65 3.91
C LEU A 36 3.61 10.08 4.40
N SER A 37 3.03 10.22 5.60
CA SER A 37 2.69 11.53 6.21
C SER A 37 3.92 12.44 6.35
N ARG A 38 5.04 11.89 6.83
CA ARG A 38 6.30 12.64 6.94
C ARG A 38 6.89 13.00 5.59
N THR A 39 6.75 12.11 4.59
CA THR A 39 7.31 12.34 3.25
C THR A 39 6.56 13.44 2.50
N VAL A 40 5.23 13.45 2.57
CA VAL A 40 4.43 14.47 1.87
C VAL A 40 4.39 15.80 2.62
N GLY A 41 4.81 15.86 3.88
CA GLY A 41 4.89 17.07 4.68
C GLY A 41 3.55 17.78 4.93
N GLU A 42 3.58 18.97 5.51
CA GLU A 42 2.38 19.70 5.94
C GLU A 42 1.42 20.05 4.79
N ASN A 43 1.94 20.23 3.59
CA ASN A 43 1.19 20.62 2.40
C ASN A 43 0.65 19.45 1.60
N GLY A 44 1.08 18.23 1.92
CA GLY A 44 0.61 17.00 1.26
C GLY A 44 -0.62 16.41 1.94
N ARG A 45 -1.05 15.23 1.46
CA ARG A 45 -2.20 14.52 2.02
C ARG A 45 -2.00 13.02 1.98
N VAL A 46 -2.40 12.34 3.06
CA VAL A 46 -2.42 10.87 3.15
C VAL A 46 -3.83 10.40 3.47
N TYR A 47 -4.33 9.44 2.70
CA TYR A 47 -5.52 8.66 3.04
C TYR A 47 -5.06 7.28 3.50
N ALA A 48 -5.60 6.80 4.62
CA ALA A 48 -5.21 5.51 5.17
C ALA A 48 -6.45 4.68 5.51
N PHE A 49 -6.49 3.43 5.01
CA PHE A 49 -7.64 2.55 5.09
C PHE A 49 -7.36 1.33 5.98
N ASP A 50 -8.35 0.94 6.74
CA ASP A 50 -8.43 -0.39 7.37
C ASP A 50 -9.87 -0.76 7.69
N ILE A 51 -10.19 -2.05 7.63
CA ILE A 51 -11.51 -2.58 8.00
C ILE A 51 -11.64 -2.80 9.51
N GLN A 52 -10.54 -2.72 10.27
CA GLN A 52 -10.50 -2.98 11.69
C GLN A 52 -10.46 -1.67 12.48
N ALA A 53 -11.45 -1.42 13.33
CA ALA A 53 -11.46 -0.25 14.22
C ALA A 53 -10.19 -0.16 15.09
N GLN A 54 -9.66 -1.31 15.55
CA GLN A 54 -8.42 -1.38 16.31
C GLN A 54 -7.22 -0.80 15.53
N ALA A 55 -7.14 -1.04 14.23
CA ALA A 55 -6.07 -0.52 13.37
C ALA A 55 -6.18 1.02 13.28
N VAL A 56 -7.39 1.55 13.09
CA VAL A 56 -7.65 2.99 13.05
C VAL A 56 -7.22 3.67 14.37
N GLU A 57 -7.60 3.09 15.51
CA GLU A 57 -7.23 3.60 16.84
C GLU A 57 -5.72 3.55 17.08
N SER A 58 -5.08 2.40 16.73
CA SER A 58 -3.63 2.20 16.86
C SER A 58 -2.85 3.20 16.01
N THR A 59 -3.25 3.37 14.76
CA THR A 59 -2.65 4.35 13.84
C THR A 59 -2.84 5.78 14.34
N ALA A 60 -4.05 6.16 14.76
CA ALA A 60 -4.31 7.50 15.29
C ALA A 60 -3.46 7.80 16.53
N LYS A 61 -3.30 6.82 17.42
CA LYS A 61 -2.44 6.94 18.61
C LYS A 61 -0.99 7.14 18.19
N ARG A 62 -0.47 6.26 17.32
CA ARG A 62 0.91 6.32 16.82
C ARG A 62 1.23 7.69 16.22
N LEU A 63 0.44 8.16 15.26
CA LEU A 63 0.70 9.41 14.54
C LEU A 63 0.75 10.61 15.47
N ARG A 64 -0.10 10.64 16.51
CA ARG A 64 -0.06 11.68 17.55
C ARG A 64 1.20 11.60 18.42
N GLU A 65 1.57 10.39 18.87
CA GLU A 65 2.73 10.16 19.73
C GLU A 65 4.07 10.53 19.07
N VAL A 66 4.17 10.24 17.76
CA VAL A 66 5.39 10.57 16.99
C VAL A 66 5.38 11.98 16.39
N GLY A 67 4.30 12.75 16.61
CA GLY A 67 4.18 14.14 16.14
C GLY A 67 4.14 14.27 14.62
N CYS A 68 3.39 13.41 13.93
CA CYS A 68 3.15 13.55 12.49
C CYS A 68 2.38 14.83 12.17
N PRO A 69 2.62 15.46 10.99
CA PRO A 69 1.76 16.53 10.47
C PRO A 69 0.29 16.09 10.42
N GLN A 70 -0.64 17.04 10.61
CA GLN A 70 -2.09 16.76 10.54
C GLN A 70 -2.59 16.74 9.08
N ASN A 71 -1.90 15.96 8.25
CA ASN A 71 -2.09 15.85 6.79
C ASN A 71 -2.72 14.52 6.38
N TYR A 72 -3.28 13.76 7.33
CA TYR A 72 -3.82 12.42 7.10
C TYR A 72 -5.32 12.34 7.40
N THR A 73 -5.98 11.44 6.70
CA THR A 73 -7.37 11.02 6.94
C THR A 73 -7.40 9.51 7.15
N LEU A 74 -7.79 9.08 8.36
CA LEU A 74 -7.93 7.66 8.69
C LEU A 74 -9.35 7.20 8.37
N ILE A 75 -9.50 6.14 7.59
CA ILE A 75 -10.76 5.69 7.03
C ILE A 75 -11.02 4.26 7.51
N HIS A 76 -12.08 4.10 8.30
CA HIS A 76 -12.56 2.79 8.74
C HIS A 76 -13.49 2.21 7.67
N ASP A 77 -12.90 1.71 6.58
CA ASP A 77 -13.60 1.09 5.46
C ASP A 77 -12.64 0.19 4.69
N SER A 78 -13.17 -0.64 3.82
CA SER A 78 -12.37 -1.47 2.94
C SER A 78 -11.68 -0.63 1.86
N HIS A 79 -10.42 -0.95 1.59
CA HIS A 79 -9.59 -0.29 0.59
C HIS A 79 -10.16 -0.34 -0.83
N HIS A 80 -11.03 -1.33 -1.17
CA HIS A 80 -11.66 -1.35 -2.49
C HIS A 80 -12.63 -0.16 -2.72
N ASN A 81 -13.04 0.51 -1.64
CA ASN A 81 -13.88 1.70 -1.69
C ASN A 81 -13.08 3.01 -1.87
N VAL A 82 -11.77 2.93 -2.15
CA VAL A 82 -10.88 4.09 -2.23
C VAL A 82 -11.43 5.24 -3.08
N LYS A 83 -12.04 4.94 -4.22
CA LYS A 83 -12.64 5.96 -5.12
C LYS A 83 -13.83 6.73 -4.50
N ASN A 84 -14.40 6.27 -3.37
CA ASN A 84 -15.41 7.02 -2.65
C ASN A 84 -14.81 8.20 -1.87
N TYR A 85 -13.56 8.08 -1.46
CA TYR A 85 -12.84 9.02 -0.59
C TYR A 85 -11.80 9.85 -1.32
N VAL A 86 -11.01 9.22 -2.19
CA VAL A 86 -9.91 9.85 -2.94
C VAL A 86 -10.43 10.27 -4.31
N LYS A 87 -10.43 11.59 -4.58
CA LYS A 87 -10.95 12.17 -5.83
C LYS A 87 -9.85 12.81 -6.68
N GLU A 88 -8.66 12.94 -6.12
CA GLU A 88 -7.48 13.51 -6.75
C GLU A 88 -6.51 12.41 -7.18
N PRO A 89 -5.64 12.67 -8.18
CA PRO A 89 -4.57 11.76 -8.53
C PRO A 89 -3.61 11.55 -7.36
N ILE A 90 -3.04 10.34 -7.24
CA ILE A 90 -2.09 9.98 -6.19
C ILE A 90 -0.69 9.75 -6.77
N LYS A 91 0.34 10.17 -6.02
CA LYS A 91 1.75 9.93 -6.36
C LYS A 91 2.28 8.63 -5.82
N ALA A 92 1.78 8.19 -4.69
CA ALA A 92 2.18 6.89 -4.13
C ALA A 92 1.02 6.16 -3.46
N GLY A 93 1.06 4.84 -3.52
CA GLY A 93 0.20 3.97 -2.76
C GLY A 93 0.96 2.78 -2.18
N MET A 94 0.56 2.32 -1.01
CA MET A 94 1.16 1.16 -0.33
C MET A 94 0.11 0.17 0.12
N PHE A 95 0.36 -1.12 -0.16
CA PHE A 95 -0.38 -2.27 0.35
C PHE A 95 0.57 -3.18 1.11
N ASN A 96 0.22 -3.56 2.33
CA ASN A 96 0.78 -4.70 3.04
C ASN A 96 -0.32 -5.74 3.21
N LEU A 97 -0.33 -6.76 2.36
CA LEU A 97 -1.37 -7.78 2.34
C LEU A 97 -1.16 -8.77 3.49
N GLY A 98 -2.27 -9.27 4.05
CA GLY A 98 -2.23 -10.20 5.15
C GLY A 98 -3.06 -9.72 6.35
N TRP A 99 -2.65 -10.07 7.56
CA TRP A 99 -3.36 -9.73 8.80
C TRP A 99 -2.64 -8.65 9.61
N LEU A 100 -3.39 -7.97 10.48
CA LEU A 100 -2.85 -6.99 11.41
C LEU A 100 -1.85 -7.64 12.38
N PRO A 101 -0.58 -7.22 12.43
CA PRO A 101 0.37 -7.72 13.42
C PRO A 101 -0.12 -7.51 14.86
N GLY A 102 -0.21 -8.62 15.62
CA GLY A 102 -0.77 -8.62 16.99
C GLY A 102 -2.30 -8.67 17.04
N GLY A 103 -2.99 -8.69 15.90
CA GLY A 103 -4.43 -8.83 15.79
C GLY A 103 -4.92 -10.27 15.59
N ASP A 104 -6.20 -10.40 15.26
CA ASP A 104 -6.82 -11.67 14.92
C ASP A 104 -6.40 -12.11 13.50
N LYS A 105 -5.67 -13.22 13.41
CA LYS A 105 -5.19 -13.77 12.14
C LYS A 105 -6.28 -14.30 11.21
N SER A 106 -7.52 -14.47 11.72
CA SER A 106 -8.66 -14.83 10.87
C SER A 106 -9.16 -13.66 10.04
N ILE A 107 -8.77 -12.41 10.41
CA ILE A 107 -9.05 -11.19 9.66
C ILE A 107 -7.82 -10.86 8.82
N THR A 108 -7.86 -11.24 7.55
CA THR A 108 -6.79 -11.01 6.58
C THR A 108 -7.34 -10.28 5.36
N THR A 109 -6.45 -9.72 4.53
CA THR A 109 -6.84 -9.23 3.20
C THR A 109 -7.38 -10.39 2.37
N LEU A 110 -8.30 -10.10 1.49
CA LEU A 110 -9.00 -11.08 0.65
C LEU A 110 -8.89 -10.66 -0.82
N ARG A 111 -8.57 -11.63 -1.70
CA ARG A 111 -8.43 -11.40 -3.14
C ARG A 111 -9.66 -10.71 -3.78
N GLU A 112 -10.88 -10.94 -3.25
CA GLU A 112 -12.12 -10.33 -3.72
C GLU A 112 -12.18 -8.81 -3.49
N THR A 113 -11.43 -8.29 -2.52
CA THR A 113 -11.33 -6.85 -2.22
C THR A 113 -9.99 -6.27 -2.64
N THR A 114 -8.92 -7.05 -2.57
CA THR A 114 -7.56 -6.59 -2.89
C THR A 114 -7.39 -6.30 -4.37
N LEU A 115 -7.82 -7.21 -5.26
CA LEU A 115 -7.68 -6.97 -6.70
C LEU A 115 -8.47 -5.73 -7.17
N PRO A 116 -9.77 -5.56 -6.83
CA PRO A 116 -10.48 -4.33 -7.15
C PRO A 116 -9.84 -3.06 -6.58
N ALA A 117 -9.22 -3.15 -5.39
CA ALA A 117 -8.50 -2.03 -4.80
C ALA A 117 -7.24 -1.66 -5.60
N ILE A 118 -6.47 -2.65 -6.06
CA ILE A 118 -5.29 -2.44 -6.92
C ILE A 118 -5.71 -1.84 -8.26
N GLU A 119 -6.79 -2.32 -8.87
CA GLU A 119 -7.35 -1.75 -10.10
C GLU A 119 -7.74 -0.28 -9.91
N ALA A 120 -8.46 0.01 -8.82
CA ALA A 120 -8.85 1.36 -8.47
C ALA A 120 -7.65 2.27 -8.19
N ALA A 121 -6.62 1.75 -7.50
CA ALA A 121 -5.38 2.46 -7.22
C ALA A 121 -4.62 2.80 -8.51
N ILE A 122 -4.48 1.84 -9.43
CA ILE A 122 -3.83 2.07 -10.74
C ILE A 122 -4.53 3.17 -11.54
N ASP A 123 -5.86 3.22 -11.48
CA ASP A 123 -6.63 4.28 -12.15
C ASP A 123 -6.49 5.66 -11.49
N LEU A 124 -6.12 5.71 -10.21
CA LEU A 124 -5.86 6.94 -9.47
C LEU A 124 -4.41 7.43 -9.60
N LEU A 125 -3.48 6.58 -10.05
CA LEU A 125 -2.08 6.99 -10.21
C LEU A 125 -1.94 8.16 -11.18
N ASP A 126 -1.21 9.18 -10.74
CA ASP A 126 -0.76 10.29 -11.58
C ASP A 126 0.34 9.84 -12.56
N ARG A 127 0.88 10.75 -13.34
CA ARG A 127 2.12 10.55 -14.09
C ARG A 127 3.29 10.49 -13.11
N ASP A 128 4.29 9.66 -13.43
CA ASP A 128 5.47 9.45 -12.57
C ASP A 128 5.07 9.11 -11.12
N ALA A 129 4.19 8.13 -10.99
CA ALA A 129 3.63 7.69 -9.72
C ALA A 129 3.89 6.20 -9.48
N ILE A 130 3.76 5.77 -8.24
CA ILE A 130 4.13 4.43 -7.81
C ILE A 130 3.08 3.79 -6.90
N LEU A 131 2.86 2.49 -7.07
CA LEU A 131 2.12 1.66 -6.14
C LEU A 131 3.01 0.49 -5.71
N ASN A 132 3.18 0.31 -4.42
CA ASN A 132 3.88 -0.84 -3.84
C ASN A 132 2.89 -1.80 -3.21
N VAL A 133 3.00 -3.09 -3.56
CA VAL A 133 2.16 -4.16 -3.02
C VAL A 133 3.06 -5.22 -2.38
N ALA A 134 3.14 -5.25 -1.06
CA ALA A 134 3.83 -6.29 -0.32
C ALA A 134 2.90 -7.50 -0.13
N VAL A 135 3.39 -8.67 -0.53
CA VAL A 135 2.68 -9.94 -0.48
C VAL A 135 3.39 -10.87 0.51
N TYR A 136 2.62 -11.49 1.38
CA TYR A 136 3.11 -12.44 2.39
C TYR A 136 2.66 -13.86 2.02
N PRO A 137 3.48 -14.63 1.28
CA PRO A 137 3.19 -16.03 0.95
C PRO A 137 3.30 -16.94 2.18
N GLY A 138 2.91 -18.21 2.02
CA GLY A 138 3.04 -19.21 3.06
C GLY A 138 1.73 -19.50 3.82
N HIS A 139 0.63 -18.95 3.35
CA HIS A 139 -0.73 -19.32 3.73
C HIS A 139 -1.65 -19.23 2.50
N GLU A 140 -2.73 -20.01 2.52
CA GLU A 140 -3.59 -20.25 1.35
C GLU A 140 -4.06 -18.94 0.69
N GLU A 141 -4.58 -17.98 1.46
CA GLU A 141 -5.09 -16.73 0.91
C GLU A 141 -3.96 -15.83 0.38
N GLY A 142 -2.84 -15.70 1.10
CA GLY A 142 -1.70 -14.89 0.65
C GLY A 142 -1.06 -15.42 -0.65
N ASP A 143 -0.99 -16.76 -0.80
CA ASP A 143 -0.51 -17.39 -2.03
C ASP A 143 -1.48 -17.13 -3.19
N ALA A 144 -2.80 -17.25 -2.92
CA ALA A 144 -3.84 -17.00 -3.92
C ALA A 144 -3.92 -15.52 -4.32
N GLU A 145 -3.85 -14.57 -3.36
CA GLU A 145 -3.77 -13.14 -3.63
C GLU A 145 -2.57 -12.81 -4.51
N GLY A 146 -1.38 -13.24 -4.11
CA GLY A 146 -0.15 -12.95 -4.82
C GLY A 146 -0.14 -13.49 -6.24
N LYS A 147 -0.68 -14.69 -6.46
CA LYS A 147 -0.83 -15.29 -7.78
C LYS A 147 -1.80 -14.47 -8.65
N LEU A 148 -2.97 -14.15 -8.12
CA LEU A 148 -4.01 -13.39 -8.85
C LEU A 148 -3.49 -12.01 -9.26
N ILE A 149 -2.80 -11.30 -8.35
CA ILE A 149 -2.20 -9.99 -8.64
C ILE A 149 -1.15 -10.10 -9.75
N CYS A 150 -0.25 -11.08 -9.67
CA CYS A 150 0.77 -11.29 -10.70
C CYS A 150 0.16 -11.62 -12.07
N GLU A 151 -0.87 -12.47 -12.12
CA GLU A 151 -1.59 -12.81 -13.35
C GLU A 151 -2.25 -11.56 -13.96
N TYR A 152 -2.98 -10.79 -13.17
CA TYR A 152 -3.62 -9.55 -13.60
C TYR A 152 -2.60 -8.54 -14.17
N LEU A 153 -1.54 -8.25 -13.43
CA LEU A 153 -0.52 -7.28 -13.84
C LEU A 153 0.25 -7.72 -15.08
N SER A 154 0.46 -9.03 -15.27
CA SER A 154 1.10 -9.59 -16.47
C SER A 154 0.27 -9.36 -17.73
N GLY A 155 -1.05 -9.20 -17.59
CA GLY A 155 -1.97 -8.90 -18.69
C GLY A 155 -2.08 -7.41 -19.03
N ILE A 156 -1.60 -6.52 -18.18
CA ILE A 156 -1.68 -5.07 -18.41
C ILE A 156 -0.59 -4.62 -19.40
N SER A 157 -0.98 -3.74 -20.32
CA SER A 157 -0.02 -3.12 -21.24
C SER A 157 1.03 -2.31 -20.47
N ARG A 158 2.33 -2.54 -20.77
CA ARG A 158 3.45 -1.74 -20.27
C ARG A 158 3.36 -0.25 -20.63
N HIS A 159 2.50 0.11 -21.57
CA HIS A 159 2.20 1.52 -21.85
C HIS A 159 1.32 2.16 -20.78
N LYS A 160 0.50 1.36 -20.06
CA LYS A 160 -0.31 1.84 -18.93
C LYS A 160 0.54 1.89 -17.65
N VAL A 161 1.14 0.78 -17.24
CA VAL A 161 2.00 0.67 -16.06
C VAL A 161 3.15 -0.31 -16.31
N CYS A 162 4.27 -0.10 -15.63
CA CYS A 162 5.37 -1.05 -15.54
C CYS A 162 5.28 -1.77 -14.20
N ALA A 163 5.06 -3.08 -14.20
CA ALA A 163 5.02 -3.89 -12.98
C ALA A 163 6.31 -4.72 -12.85
N THR A 164 6.97 -4.60 -11.71
CA THR A 164 8.23 -5.30 -11.39
C THR A 164 8.06 -6.07 -10.08
N LYS A 165 8.36 -7.37 -10.09
CA LYS A 165 8.38 -8.20 -8.87
C LYS A 165 9.78 -8.24 -8.28
N VAL A 166 9.91 -7.94 -6.98
CA VAL A 166 11.16 -7.98 -6.21
C VAL A 166 11.05 -9.05 -5.14
N ASN A 167 11.85 -10.10 -5.22
CA ASN A 167 11.82 -11.25 -4.31
C ASN A 167 13.22 -11.79 -4.01
N ILE A 168 13.33 -12.58 -2.94
CA ILE A 168 14.54 -13.30 -2.56
C ILE A 168 14.56 -14.63 -3.29
N LEU A 169 15.51 -14.82 -4.21
CA LEU A 169 15.57 -15.99 -5.11
C LEU A 169 15.65 -17.33 -4.37
N ASN A 170 16.42 -17.40 -3.29
CA ASN A 170 16.65 -18.62 -2.52
C ASN A 170 15.76 -18.73 -1.27
N SER A 171 14.66 -17.96 -1.21
CA SER A 171 13.68 -18.03 -0.13
C SER A 171 12.27 -17.83 -0.67
N PRO A 172 11.67 -18.87 -1.28
CA PRO A 172 10.40 -18.77 -2.00
C PRO A 172 9.19 -18.46 -1.10
N THR A 173 9.31 -18.71 0.21
CA THR A 173 8.25 -18.43 1.21
C THR A 173 8.44 -17.08 1.90
N SER A 174 9.52 -16.35 1.61
CA SER A 174 9.70 -14.99 2.13
C SER A 174 8.72 -14.03 1.49
N PRO A 175 8.33 -12.97 2.22
CA PRO A 175 7.60 -11.87 1.62
C PRO A 175 8.32 -11.32 0.39
N TYR A 176 7.55 -10.85 -0.56
CA TYR A 176 8.02 -10.13 -1.73
C TYR A 176 7.15 -8.91 -1.98
N PHE A 177 7.61 -7.99 -2.81
CA PHE A 177 6.76 -6.88 -3.20
C PHE A 177 6.73 -6.69 -4.71
N ILE A 178 5.67 -6.06 -5.18
CA ILE A 178 5.44 -5.69 -6.56
C ILE A 178 5.44 -4.16 -6.61
N VAL A 179 6.32 -3.61 -7.45
CA VAL A 179 6.38 -2.19 -7.78
C VAL A 179 5.59 -1.97 -9.06
N ILE A 180 4.64 -1.07 -9.04
CA ILE A 180 3.81 -0.69 -10.19
C ILE A 180 4.01 0.80 -10.43
N GLU A 181 4.57 1.16 -11.58
CA GLU A 181 4.98 2.53 -11.90
C GLU A 181 4.25 3.02 -13.15
N THR A 182 3.80 4.27 -13.12
CA THR A 182 3.35 5.00 -14.31
C THR A 182 4.52 5.72 -14.96
N LYS A 183 4.38 6.06 -16.24
CA LYS A 183 5.41 6.84 -16.95
C LYS A 183 5.41 8.30 -16.51
N PRO A 184 6.58 8.98 -16.57
CA PRO A 184 6.72 10.42 -16.43
C PRO A 184 5.87 11.23 -17.43
#